data_0881eb9c746bf877e1667035001db2c1
#
_entry.id   0881eb9c746bf877e1667035001db2c1
#
_cell.length_a   1.000
_cell.length_b   1.000
_cell.length_c   1.000
_cell.angle_alpha   90.00
_cell.angle_beta   90.00
_cell.angle_gamma   90.00
#
_symmetry.space_group_name_H-M   'P 1'
#
loop_
_entity.id
_entity.type
_entity.pdbx_description
1 polymer ?
#
loop_
_entity_poly.entity_id
_entity_poly.type
_entity_poly.pdbx_seq_one_letter_code
_entity_poly.pdbx_strand_id
1 'polypeptide(L)'
;MKRFRNCIIDKNIIVAINEAERLLLPSSPLMALASVTKFKYGAEKVNVVHELTKERELINIYSYRPWNPFSKAIGYFDGKAIHINIKMLENFDYSKVVGLLIHEYSHYCGFSHGNNYPTVDKKKFSVPYWLSENVSRF
;
A
#
# COMPACT_ATOMS: atom_id res chain seq x y z
N MET A 1 -6.16 7.54 -12.70
CA MET A 1 -5.28 8.58 -12.11
C MET A 1 -3.97 7.96 -11.67
N LYS A 2 -2.86 8.53 -12.09
CA LYS A 2 -1.53 8.06 -11.67
C LYS A 2 -1.22 8.46 -10.24
N ARG A 3 -0.65 7.53 -9.48
CA ARG A 3 -0.21 7.72 -8.08
C ARG A 3 1.28 7.48 -7.92
N PHE A 4 1.83 6.60 -8.74
CA PHE A 4 3.18 6.10 -8.60
C PHE A 4 4.05 6.43 -9.80
N ARG A 5 5.32 6.76 -9.54
CA ARG A 5 6.35 6.84 -10.56
C ARG A 5 7.24 5.62 -10.42
N ASN A 6 7.22 4.77 -11.43
CA ASN A 6 8.01 3.55 -11.43
C ASN A 6 9.48 3.84 -11.78
N CYS A 7 10.37 3.59 -10.82
CA CYS A 7 11.82 3.71 -10.99
C CYS A 7 12.49 2.32 -11.02
N ILE A 8 11.71 1.27 -11.27
CA ILE A 8 12.19 -0.13 -11.30
C ILE A 8 12.11 -0.64 -12.73
N ILE A 9 13.18 -1.35 -13.17
CA ILE A 9 13.19 -2.01 -14.48
C ILE A 9 12.69 -3.44 -14.30
N ASP A 10 11.37 -3.61 -14.20
CA ASP A 10 10.72 -4.91 -14.11
C ASP A 10 9.30 -4.81 -14.66
N LYS A 11 8.94 -5.74 -15.57
CA LYS A 11 7.62 -5.71 -16.22
C LYS A 11 6.48 -6.03 -15.27
N ASN A 12 6.72 -6.86 -14.27
CA ASN A 12 5.68 -7.30 -13.35
C ASN A 12 5.18 -6.18 -12.46
N ILE A 13 6.07 -5.25 -12.09
CA ILE A 13 5.70 -4.12 -11.23
C ILE A 13 4.68 -3.20 -11.92
N ILE A 14 4.74 -3.07 -13.24
CA ILE A 14 3.81 -2.22 -14.00
C ILE A 14 2.38 -2.71 -13.82
N VAL A 15 2.16 -4.02 -13.89
CA VAL A 15 0.83 -4.61 -13.70
C VAL A 15 0.31 -4.35 -12.29
N ALA A 16 1.18 -4.53 -11.29
CA ALA A 16 0.82 -4.27 -9.89
C ALA A 16 0.53 -2.79 -9.62
N ILE A 17 1.31 -1.89 -10.21
CA ILE A 17 1.09 -0.44 -10.09
C ILE A 17 -0.27 -0.07 -10.68
N ASN A 18 -0.58 -0.57 -11.88
CA ASN A 18 -1.85 -0.28 -12.53
C ASN A 18 -3.03 -0.75 -11.68
N GLU A 19 -2.94 -1.93 -11.08
CA GLU A 19 -3.99 -2.43 -10.20
C GLU A 19 -4.11 -1.61 -8.92
N ALA A 20 -2.99 -1.25 -8.30
CA ALA A 20 -3.01 -0.40 -7.10
C ALA A 20 -3.68 0.94 -7.41
N GLU A 21 -3.35 1.55 -8.55
CA GLU A 21 -3.96 2.82 -8.98
C GLU A 21 -5.46 2.66 -9.24
N ARG A 22 -5.88 1.53 -9.83
CA ARG A 22 -7.31 1.24 -10.04
C ARG A 22 -8.05 1.12 -8.72
N LEU A 23 -7.49 0.42 -7.75
CA LEU A 23 -8.12 0.23 -6.43
C LEU A 23 -8.20 1.52 -5.62
N LEU A 24 -7.33 2.48 -5.90
CA LEU A 24 -7.33 3.79 -5.24
C LEU A 24 -8.22 4.82 -5.93
N LEU A 25 -8.98 4.44 -6.95
CA LEU A 25 -9.99 5.33 -7.54
C LEU A 25 -11.19 5.46 -6.61
N PRO A 26 -11.82 6.64 -6.52
CA PRO A 26 -12.99 6.83 -5.66
C PRO A 26 -14.14 5.86 -5.95
N SER A 27 -14.26 5.42 -7.20
CA SER A 27 -15.32 4.50 -7.66
C SER A 27 -14.99 3.03 -7.46
N SER A 28 -13.79 2.69 -6.93
CA SER A 28 -13.41 1.28 -6.80
C SER A 28 -14.22 0.56 -5.72
N PRO A 29 -14.42 -0.76 -5.85
CA PRO A 29 -15.08 -1.53 -4.80
C PRO A 29 -14.35 -1.49 -3.45
N LEU A 30 -13.00 -1.43 -3.47
CA LEU A 30 -12.21 -1.31 -2.25
C LEU A 30 -12.53 0.01 -1.53
N MET A 31 -12.63 1.12 -2.26
CA MET A 31 -12.98 2.41 -1.67
C MET A 31 -14.43 2.45 -1.19
N ALA A 32 -15.34 1.77 -1.88
CA ALA A 32 -16.73 1.62 -1.41
C ALA A 32 -16.77 0.90 -0.06
N LEU A 33 -16.00 -0.16 0.12
CA LEU A 33 -15.91 -0.88 1.38
C LEU A 33 -15.24 -0.02 2.47
N ALA A 34 -14.19 0.69 2.11
CA ALA A 34 -13.51 1.60 3.04
C ALA A 34 -14.45 2.69 3.57
N SER A 35 -15.35 3.19 2.73
CA SER A 35 -16.28 4.26 3.11
C SER A 35 -17.26 3.88 4.22
N VAL A 36 -17.52 2.59 4.40
CA VAL A 36 -18.43 2.07 5.44
C VAL A 36 -17.68 1.39 6.58
N THR A 37 -16.37 1.43 6.57
CA THR A 37 -15.52 0.81 7.59
C THR A 37 -15.15 1.87 8.65
N LYS A 38 -15.20 1.47 9.91
CA LYS A 38 -14.77 2.31 11.03
C LYS A 38 -13.31 2.01 11.36
N PHE A 39 -12.45 2.97 11.10
CA PHE A 39 -11.02 2.85 11.36
C PHE A 39 -10.62 3.42 12.71
N LYS A 40 -9.50 2.93 13.24
CA LYS A 40 -8.81 3.38 14.45
C LYS A 40 -7.40 3.87 14.07
N TYR A 41 -6.52 3.97 15.05
CA TYR A 41 -5.11 4.34 14.88
C TYR A 41 -4.94 5.73 14.24
N GLY A 42 -5.70 6.70 14.75
CA GLY A 42 -5.62 8.09 14.31
C GLY A 42 -6.53 8.44 13.15
N ALA A 43 -7.27 7.48 12.61
CA ALA A 43 -8.16 7.69 11.47
C ALA A 43 -9.64 7.86 11.86
N GLU A 44 -9.97 7.93 13.14
CA GLU A 44 -11.35 7.93 13.63
C GLU A 44 -12.16 9.12 13.13
N LYS A 45 -11.52 10.28 12.96
CA LYS A 45 -12.17 11.54 12.59
C LYS A 45 -11.81 12.02 11.19
N VAL A 46 -11.20 11.16 10.39
CA VAL A 46 -10.70 11.50 9.06
C VAL A 46 -11.58 10.85 8.01
N ASN A 47 -11.86 11.56 6.91
CA ASN A 47 -12.48 10.93 5.75
C ASN A 47 -11.40 10.13 5.01
N VAL A 48 -11.32 8.83 5.32
CA VAL A 48 -10.27 7.95 4.82
C VAL A 48 -10.28 7.87 3.29
N VAL A 49 -11.45 7.68 2.69
CA VAL A 49 -11.57 7.59 1.23
C VAL A 49 -11.09 8.88 0.58
N HIS A 50 -11.49 10.03 1.10
CA HIS A 50 -11.05 11.31 0.56
C HIS A 50 -9.51 11.43 0.60
N GLU A 51 -8.90 11.10 1.73
CA GLU A 51 -7.45 11.19 1.90
C GLU A 51 -6.69 10.20 1.00
N LEU A 52 -7.24 9.00 0.79
CA LEU A 52 -6.62 8.01 -0.10
C LEU A 52 -6.78 8.35 -1.58
N THR A 53 -7.85 9.02 -1.95
CA THR A 53 -8.20 9.22 -3.38
C THR A 53 -7.90 10.62 -3.90
N LYS A 54 -7.69 11.60 -3.01
CA LYS A 54 -7.40 12.96 -3.46
C LYS A 54 -6.09 13.03 -4.24
N GLU A 55 -5.99 14.02 -5.13
CA GLU A 55 -4.79 14.22 -5.93
C GLU A 55 -3.60 14.61 -5.05
N ARG A 56 -2.47 13.97 -5.29
CA ARG A 56 -1.19 14.22 -4.62
C ARG A 56 -0.08 14.14 -5.65
N GLU A 57 1.12 14.60 -5.29
CA GLU A 57 2.31 14.38 -6.10
C GLU A 57 2.57 12.86 -6.22
N LEU A 58 3.12 12.46 -7.36
CA LEU A 58 3.49 11.06 -7.58
C LEU A 58 4.58 10.65 -6.60
N ILE A 59 4.44 9.44 -6.06
CA ILE A 59 5.45 8.87 -5.19
C ILE A 59 6.34 7.92 -6.00
N ASN A 60 7.64 8.02 -5.82
CA ASN A 60 8.60 7.15 -6.50
C ASN A 60 8.61 5.76 -5.87
N ILE A 61 8.77 4.74 -6.72
CA ILE A 61 8.93 3.36 -6.29
C ILE A 61 10.30 2.88 -6.73
N TYR A 62 11.09 2.43 -5.76
CA TYR A 62 12.41 1.85 -5.96
C TYR A 62 12.44 0.41 -5.48
N SER A 63 13.35 -0.39 -6.01
CA SER A 63 13.68 -1.70 -5.45
C SER A 63 14.97 -1.62 -4.66
N TYR A 64 15.14 -2.53 -3.73
CA TYR A 64 16.37 -2.67 -2.98
C TYR A 64 16.69 -4.15 -2.76
N ARG A 65 17.98 -4.44 -2.60
CA ARG A 65 18.44 -5.76 -2.18
C ARG A 65 18.78 -5.67 -0.70
N PRO A 66 18.10 -6.46 0.17
CA PRO A 66 18.35 -6.37 1.59
C PRO A 66 19.79 -6.79 1.91
N TRP A 67 20.41 -6.08 2.85
CA TRP A 67 21.75 -6.42 3.34
C TRP A 67 21.77 -7.82 3.96
N ASN A 68 20.73 -8.17 4.73
CA ASN A 68 20.54 -9.51 5.28
C ASN A 68 19.73 -10.36 4.28
N PRO A 69 20.33 -11.43 3.67
CA PRO A 69 19.61 -12.25 2.70
C PRO A 69 18.43 -13.04 3.30
N PHE A 70 18.36 -13.14 4.63
CA PHE A 70 17.25 -13.80 5.33
C PHE A 70 16.17 -12.82 5.79
N SER A 71 16.27 -11.55 5.42
CA SER A 71 15.26 -10.57 5.76
C SER A 71 13.89 -10.96 5.21
N LYS A 72 12.86 -10.90 6.06
CA LYS A 72 11.47 -11.14 5.69
C LYS A 72 10.72 -9.86 5.35
N ALA A 73 11.37 -8.70 5.46
CA ALA A 73 10.77 -7.42 5.11
C ALA A 73 10.45 -7.40 3.61
N ILE A 74 9.22 -7.02 3.27
CA ILE A 74 8.77 -6.99 1.87
C ILE A 74 8.96 -5.61 1.24
N GLY A 75 8.95 -4.55 2.04
CA GLY A 75 9.15 -3.19 1.58
C GLY A 75 8.89 -2.19 2.69
N TYR A 76 9.07 -0.92 2.37
CA TYR A 76 8.83 0.17 3.34
C TYR A 76 8.64 1.51 2.64
N PHE A 77 8.04 2.45 3.37
CA PHE A 77 7.96 3.86 2.99
C PHE A 77 8.94 4.64 3.87
N ASP A 78 9.84 5.40 3.26
CA ASP A 78 10.90 6.13 3.97
C ASP A 78 10.51 7.58 4.31
N GLY A 79 9.26 7.97 4.08
CA GLY A 79 8.77 9.33 4.21
C GLY A 79 8.75 10.11 2.88
N LYS A 80 9.39 9.58 1.84
CA LYS A 80 9.46 10.20 0.51
C LYS A 80 9.15 9.24 -0.62
N ALA A 81 9.59 7.99 -0.51
CA ALA A 81 9.46 6.99 -1.57
C ALA A 81 9.12 5.61 -0.98
N ILE A 82 8.58 4.75 -1.84
CA ILE A 82 8.32 3.35 -1.51
C ILE A 82 9.50 2.51 -2.01
N HIS A 83 9.99 1.63 -1.16
CA HIS A 83 11.08 0.72 -1.47
C HIS A 83 10.58 -0.71 -1.38
N ILE A 84 10.76 -1.49 -2.45
CA ILE A 84 10.31 -2.88 -2.55
C ILE A 84 11.53 -3.79 -2.50
N ASN A 85 11.49 -4.80 -1.62
CA ASN A 85 12.52 -5.84 -1.60
C ASN A 85 12.52 -6.56 -2.95
N ILE A 86 13.67 -6.61 -3.60
CA ILE A 86 13.81 -7.20 -4.94
C ILE A 86 13.34 -8.66 -4.99
N LYS A 87 13.39 -9.38 -3.87
CA LYS A 87 12.88 -10.76 -3.77
C LYS A 87 11.38 -10.84 -4.05
N MET A 88 10.64 -9.78 -3.76
CA MET A 88 9.20 -9.70 -4.08
C MET A 88 8.95 -9.66 -5.59
N LEU A 89 9.91 -9.17 -6.36
CA LEU A 89 9.84 -9.10 -7.82
C LEU A 89 10.39 -10.38 -8.45
N GLU A 90 11.42 -11.00 -7.85
CA GLU A 90 11.98 -12.27 -8.31
C GLU A 90 10.99 -13.42 -8.15
N ASN A 91 10.28 -13.46 -7.01
CA ASN A 91 9.23 -14.43 -6.71
C ASN A 91 7.87 -13.72 -6.73
N PHE A 92 7.52 -13.17 -7.89
CA PHE A 92 6.41 -12.25 -8.02
C PHE A 92 5.08 -12.87 -7.56
N ASP A 93 4.51 -12.31 -6.50
CA ASP A 93 3.15 -12.57 -6.05
C ASP A 93 2.34 -11.29 -6.25
N TYR A 94 1.47 -11.30 -7.24
CA TYR A 94 0.70 -10.15 -7.66
C TYR A 94 -0.06 -9.48 -6.50
N SER A 95 -0.82 -10.27 -5.75
CA SER A 95 -1.64 -9.74 -4.65
C SER A 95 -0.79 -9.15 -3.53
N LYS A 96 0.34 -9.77 -3.22
CA LYS A 96 1.25 -9.25 -2.18
C LYS A 96 1.89 -7.94 -2.59
N VAL A 97 2.30 -7.81 -3.86
CA VAL A 97 2.91 -6.57 -4.35
C VAL A 97 1.88 -5.46 -4.41
N VAL A 98 0.67 -5.72 -4.89
CA VAL A 98 -0.42 -4.73 -4.88
C VAL A 98 -0.74 -4.32 -3.45
N GLY A 99 -0.87 -5.27 -2.53
CA GLY A 99 -1.12 -4.99 -1.12
C GLY A 99 -0.04 -4.12 -0.49
N LEU A 100 1.23 -4.43 -0.79
CA LEU A 100 2.36 -3.64 -0.32
C LEU A 100 2.28 -2.19 -0.84
N LEU A 101 2.04 -2.01 -2.12
CA LEU A 101 1.96 -0.68 -2.73
C LEU A 101 0.88 0.18 -2.06
N ILE A 102 -0.30 -0.39 -1.86
CA ILE A 102 -1.43 0.32 -1.25
C ILE A 102 -1.17 0.60 0.25
N HIS A 103 -0.60 -0.37 0.96
CA HIS A 103 -0.22 -0.22 2.36
C HIS A 103 0.74 0.96 2.54
N GLU A 104 1.83 0.96 1.77
CA GLU A 104 2.84 2.01 1.87
C GLU A 104 2.33 3.36 1.34
N TYR A 105 1.48 3.35 0.31
CA TYR A 105 0.81 4.56 -0.16
C TYR A 105 -0.07 5.19 0.92
N SER A 106 -0.72 4.37 1.74
CA SER A 106 -1.54 4.89 2.83
C SER A 106 -0.70 5.61 3.89
N HIS A 107 0.53 5.16 4.13
CA HIS A 107 1.46 5.92 4.99
C HIS A 107 1.80 7.28 4.38
N TYR A 108 2.02 7.33 3.06
CA TYR A 108 2.21 8.59 2.34
C TYR A 108 1.01 9.52 2.51
N CYS A 109 -0.20 8.98 2.57
CA CYS A 109 -1.42 9.75 2.83
C CYS A 109 -1.60 10.16 4.30
N GLY A 110 -0.70 9.76 5.18
CA GLY A 110 -0.71 10.17 6.59
C GLY A 110 -1.28 9.14 7.56
N PHE A 111 -1.59 7.92 7.11
CA PHE A 111 -2.15 6.88 7.98
C PHE A 111 -1.08 6.05 8.66
N SER A 112 -1.34 5.64 9.89
CA SER A 112 -0.42 4.88 10.73
C SER A 112 -1.09 3.60 11.23
N HIS A 113 -0.27 2.65 11.67
CA HIS A 113 -0.76 1.45 12.38
C HIS A 113 0.00 1.21 13.70
N GLY A 114 0.76 2.19 14.16
CA GLY A 114 1.57 2.05 15.36
C GLY A 114 2.86 1.26 15.12
N ASN A 115 3.19 0.32 16.00
CA ASN A 115 4.40 -0.47 15.86
C ASN A 115 4.35 -1.43 14.65
N ASN A 116 5.49 -2.07 14.33
CA ASN A 116 5.65 -2.86 13.11
C ASN A 116 5.01 -4.25 13.11
N TYR A 117 4.35 -4.66 14.20
CA TYR A 117 3.76 -6.00 14.27
C TYR A 117 2.30 -5.98 13.86
N PRO A 118 1.91 -6.77 12.82
CA PRO A 118 0.51 -6.93 12.48
C PRO A 118 -0.22 -7.72 13.57
N THR A 119 -1.36 -7.20 13.99
CA THR A 119 -2.25 -7.87 14.95
C THR A 119 -3.62 -8.03 14.30
N VAL A 120 -4.50 -8.85 14.88
CA VAL A 120 -5.88 -8.98 14.40
C VAL A 120 -6.59 -7.63 14.41
N ASP A 121 -6.38 -6.85 15.48
CA ASP A 121 -6.97 -5.52 15.61
C ASP A 121 -6.50 -4.56 14.52
N LYS A 122 -5.19 -4.53 14.24
CA LYS A 122 -4.62 -3.67 13.18
C LYS A 122 -5.12 -4.06 11.79
N LYS A 123 -5.25 -5.36 11.50
CA LYS A 123 -5.76 -5.85 10.22
C LYS A 123 -7.20 -5.42 9.98
N LYS A 124 -8.00 -5.31 11.04
CA LYS A 124 -9.40 -4.90 10.96
C LYS A 124 -9.59 -3.38 10.97
N PHE A 125 -8.75 -2.65 11.68
CA PHE A 125 -9.03 -1.26 12.03
C PHE A 125 -7.97 -0.24 11.65
N SER A 126 -6.73 -0.64 11.33
CA SER A 126 -5.75 0.30 10.80
C SER A 126 -5.88 0.39 9.28
N VAL A 127 -5.80 1.59 8.75
CA VAL A 127 -5.93 1.80 7.30
C VAL A 127 -4.89 1.01 6.52
N PRO A 128 -3.58 1.07 6.84
CA PRO A 128 -2.58 0.36 6.04
C PRO A 128 -2.80 -1.16 6.01
N TYR A 129 -2.97 -1.80 7.15
CA TYR A 129 -3.17 -3.26 7.21
C TYR A 129 -4.52 -3.69 6.66
N TRP A 130 -5.58 -2.92 6.94
CA TRP A 130 -6.91 -3.22 6.40
C TRP A 130 -6.88 -3.22 4.87
N LEU A 131 -6.23 -2.23 4.26
CA LEU A 131 -6.09 -2.16 2.82
C LEU A 131 -5.38 -3.40 2.27
N SER A 132 -4.18 -3.70 2.78
CA SER A 132 -3.41 -4.85 2.28
C SER A 132 -4.11 -6.18 2.49
N GLU A 133 -4.89 -6.34 3.57
CA GLU A 133 -5.67 -7.56 3.82
C GLU A 133 -6.86 -7.72 2.87
N ASN A 134 -7.41 -6.62 2.35
CA ASN A 134 -8.63 -6.66 1.54
C ASN A 134 -8.38 -6.56 0.03
N VAL A 135 -7.17 -6.29 -0.42
CA VAL A 135 -6.85 -6.12 -1.86
C VAL A 135 -7.26 -7.35 -2.68
N SER A 136 -7.02 -8.55 -2.17
CA SER A 136 -7.29 -9.79 -2.90
C SER A 136 -8.78 -10.10 -3.08
N ARG A 137 -9.67 -9.33 -2.42
CA ARG A 137 -11.12 -9.49 -2.55
C ARG A 137 -11.66 -8.84 -3.83
N PHE A 138 -10.88 -7.99 -4.46
CA PHE A 138 -11.29 -7.18 -5.60
C PHE A 138 -10.31 -7.29 -6.74
#